data_2cc5774248b6dfa0e800158556db9929
#
_entry.id   2cc5774248b6dfa0e800158556db9929
#
_cell.length_a   1.000
_cell.length_b   1.000
_cell.length_c   1.000
_cell.angle_alpha   90.00
_cell.angle_beta   90.00
_cell.angle_gamma   90.00
#
_symmetry.space_group_name_H-M   'P 1'
#
loop_
_entity.id
_entity.type
_entity.pdbx_description
1 polymer ?
#
loop_
_entity_poly.entity_id
_entity_poly.type
_entity_poly.pdbx_seq_one_letter_code
_entity_poly.pdbx_strand_id
1 'polypeptide(L)'
;MSDAPTAAPERLIAPTPVHVPAAGAEVTRIDAIEGVAMSAPVELRQCVVTPTMSMVEVRWAKGAASRPHVHADHDSVVYVVSGRLRVTVAGEAVEAGPGDSLASPPGVEHGIEALEDSVSIEVKTPPVKTW
;
A
#
# COMPACT_ATOMS: atom_id res chain seq x y z
N MET A 1 -4.99 -26.19 -4.82
CA MET A 1 -5.22 -25.23 -3.71
C MET A 1 -4.01 -24.33 -3.59
N SER A 2 -4.21 -23.04 -3.71
CA SER A 2 -3.12 -22.09 -3.57
C SER A 2 -2.88 -21.83 -2.07
N ASP A 3 -1.61 -21.82 -1.68
CA ASP A 3 -1.24 -21.47 -0.33
C ASP A 3 -1.39 -19.96 -0.10
N ALA A 4 -1.66 -19.59 1.14
CA ALA A 4 -1.63 -18.18 1.53
C ALA A 4 -0.20 -17.63 1.33
N PRO A 5 -0.04 -16.35 0.97
CA PRO A 5 1.27 -15.72 0.89
C PRO A 5 2.03 -15.85 2.20
N THR A 6 3.32 -16.09 2.11
CA THR A 6 4.21 -16.16 3.28
C THR A 6 5.33 -15.15 3.12
N ALA A 7 5.72 -14.52 4.22
CA ALA A 7 6.79 -13.54 4.24
C ALA A 7 7.90 -14.00 5.19
N ALA A 8 9.14 -13.61 4.87
CA ALA A 8 10.26 -13.79 5.78
C ALA A 8 9.99 -13.02 7.08
N PRO A 9 10.31 -13.60 8.25
CA PRO A 9 10.00 -12.97 9.55
C PRO A 9 10.53 -11.54 9.70
N GLU A 10 11.69 -11.22 9.12
CA GLU A 10 12.28 -9.88 9.17
C GLU A 10 11.48 -8.82 8.40
N ARG A 11 10.58 -9.23 7.50
CA ARG A 11 9.70 -8.32 6.79
C ARG A 11 8.42 -8.02 7.54
N LEU A 12 8.10 -8.78 8.58
CA LEU A 12 6.85 -8.62 9.31
C LEU A 12 6.90 -7.42 10.26
N ILE A 13 5.83 -6.63 10.25
CA ILE A 13 5.65 -5.53 11.19
C ILE A 13 5.05 -6.10 12.47
N ALA A 14 5.57 -5.70 13.62
CA ALA A 14 5.04 -6.13 14.90
C ALA A 14 3.62 -5.60 15.12
N PRO A 15 2.73 -6.38 15.77
CA PRO A 15 1.39 -5.92 16.10
C PRO A 15 1.39 -4.64 16.94
N THR A 16 0.42 -3.76 16.65
CA THR A 16 0.16 -2.56 17.44
C THR A 16 -0.83 -2.89 18.56
N PRO A 17 -1.07 -1.95 19.51
CA PRO A 17 -2.27 -2.02 20.36
C PRO A 17 -3.54 -2.10 19.51
N VAL A 18 -4.63 -2.58 20.10
CA VAL A 18 -5.93 -2.73 19.40
C VAL A 18 -6.51 -1.39 18.91
N HIS A 19 -6.08 -0.28 19.49
CA HIS A 19 -6.46 1.08 19.11
C HIS A 19 -5.21 1.88 18.84
N VAL A 20 -5.11 2.42 17.65
CA VAL A 20 -4.05 3.35 17.24
C VAL A 20 -4.69 4.70 16.95
N PRO A 21 -4.58 5.68 17.87
CA PRO A 21 -5.12 7.01 17.64
C PRO A 21 -4.48 7.68 16.44
N ALA A 22 -5.24 8.50 15.71
CA ALA A 22 -4.69 9.28 14.62
C ALA A 22 -3.59 10.26 15.11
N ALA A 23 -3.80 10.88 16.26
CA ALA A 23 -2.78 11.69 16.92
C ALA A 23 -1.66 10.78 17.45
N GLY A 24 -0.42 11.07 17.08
CA GLY A 24 0.74 10.26 17.49
C GLY A 24 0.98 9.01 16.67
N ALA A 25 0.19 8.75 15.62
CA ALA A 25 0.50 7.68 14.68
C ALA A 25 1.83 7.98 13.98
N GLU A 26 2.65 6.94 13.81
CA GLU A 26 3.93 7.09 13.11
C GLU A 26 3.69 7.41 11.64
N VAL A 27 4.36 8.47 11.16
CA VAL A 27 4.34 8.87 9.75
C VAL A 27 5.73 8.69 9.18
N THR A 28 5.83 7.94 8.10
CA THR A 28 7.08 7.68 7.40
C THR A 28 7.00 8.20 5.98
N ARG A 29 8.02 8.93 5.56
CA ARG A 29 8.18 9.32 4.17
C ARG A 29 8.89 8.19 3.44
N ILE A 30 8.26 7.65 2.39
CA ILE A 30 8.81 6.55 1.61
C ILE A 30 9.07 6.98 0.18
N ASP A 31 10.18 6.54 -0.39
CA ASP A 31 10.63 6.87 -1.73
C ASP A 31 10.93 5.64 -2.60
N ALA A 32 10.74 4.45 -2.05
CA ALA A 32 10.88 3.20 -2.77
C ALA A 32 9.91 2.15 -2.23
N ILE A 33 9.44 1.26 -3.09
CA ILE A 33 8.59 0.12 -2.74
C ILE A 33 9.20 -1.12 -3.37
N GLU A 34 9.42 -2.17 -2.57
CA GLU A 34 10.09 -3.41 -3.01
C GLU A 34 11.44 -3.13 -3.68
N GLY A 35 12.17 -2.11 -3.18
CA GLY A 35 13.44 -1.70 -3.76
C GLY A 35 13.33 -0.89 -5.06
N VAL A 36 12.12 -0.65 -5.56
CA VAL A 36 11.90 0.15 -6.79
C VAL A 36 11.63 1.60 -6.41
N ALA A 37 12.46 2.51 -6.92
CA ALA A 37 12.35 3.94 -6.63
C ALA A 37 11.03 4.50 -7.14
N MET A 38 10.40 5.34 -6.33
CA MET A 38 9.21 6.11 -6.70
C MET A 38 9.60 7.37 -7.46
N SER A 39 8.67 7.94 -8.24
CA SER A 39 8.89 9.22 -8.94
C SER A 39 8.98 10.40 -7.97
N ALA A 40 8.27 10.31 -6.85
CA ALA A 40 8.31 11.25 -5.75
C ALA A 40 7.90 10.53 -4.47
N PRO A 41 8.36 11.00 -3.29
CA PRO A 41 7.99 10.38 -2.03
C PRO A 41 6.51 10.51 -1.73
N VAL A 42 5.99 9.54 -0.97
CA VAL A 42 4.67 9.59 -0.37
C VAL A 42 4.80 9.53 1.15
N GLU A 43 3.77 9.98 1.86
CA GLU A 43 3.70 9.85 3.31
C GLU A 43 2.83 8.64 3.65
N LEU A 44 3.38 7.75 4.47
CA LEU A 44 2.70 6.56 4.96
C LEU A 44 2.46 6.71 6.46
N ARG A 45 1.20 6.62 6.86
CA ARG A 45 0.81 6.58 8.27
C ARG A 45 0.50 5.15 8.65
N GLN A 46 1.23 4.63 9.63
CA GLN A 46 0.96 3.29 10.14
C GLN A 46 -0.31 3.30 10.99
N CYS A 47 -1.31 2.55 10.56
CA CYS A 47 -2.52 2.28 11.31
C CYS A 47 -2.36 0.96 12.08
N VAL A 48 -3.48 0.36 12.52
CA VAL A 48 -3.44 -0.86 13.31
C VAL A 48 -2.77 -2.02 12.57
N VAL A 49 -2.00 -2.81 13.31
CA VAL A 49 -1.38 -4.04 12.82
C VAL A 49 -1.79 -5.18 13.77
N THR A 50 -2.27 -6.25 13.18
CA THR A 50 -2.58 -7.51 13.90
C THR A 50 -1.53 -8.57 13.54
N PRO A 51 -1.52 -9.75 14.18
CA PRO A 51 -0.61 -10.82 13.77
C PRO A 51 -0.76 -11.27 12.32
N THR A 52 -1.89 -10.98 11.66
CA THR A 52 -2.17 -11.47 10.31
C THR A 52 -2.35 -10.38 9.24
N MET A 53 -2.48 -9.11 9.62
CA MET A 53 -2.71 -8.03 8.65
C MET A 53 -2.24 -6.66 9.16
N SER A 54 -2.02 -5.76 8.24
CA SER A 54 -1.68 -4.37 8.55
C SER A 54 -2.54 -3.41 7.74
N MET A 55 -2.78 -2.23 8.30
CA MET A 55 -3.44 -1.13 7.62
C MET A 55 -2.52 0.07 7.60
N VAL A 56 -2.42 0.71 6.44
CA VAL A 56 -1.69 1.98 6.29
C VAL A 56 -2.55 2.98 5.55
N GLU A 57 -2.39 4.25 5.90
CA GLU A 57 -2.94 5.37 5.14
C GLU A 57 -1.80 5.98 4.34
N VAL A 58 -1.99 6.15 3.05
CA VAL A 58 -0.99 6.74 2.16
C VAL A 58 -1.49 8.07 1.62
N ARG A 59 -0.68 9.10 1.75
CA ARG A 59 -0.93 10.43 1.21
C ARG A 59 -0.05 10.67 0.01
N TRP A 60 -0.68 10.92 -1.12
CA TRP A 60 -0.06 11.09 -2.42
C TRP A 60 -0.15 12.54 -2.85
N ALA A 61 0.96 13.19 -3.11
CA ALA A 61 0.92 14.45 -3.84
C ALA A 61 0.66 14.18 -5.32
N LYS A 62 -0.04 15.08 -5.99
CA LYS A 62 -0.27 14.97 -7.44
C LYS A 62 1.06 14.72 -8.18
N GLY A 63 1.05 13.72 -9.04
CA GLY A 63 2.22 13.32 -9.83
C GLY A 63 3.12 12.29 -9.15
N ALA A 64 2.94 12.02 -7.86
CA ALA A 64 3.69 10.95 -7.20
C ALA A 64 3.24 9.60 -7.76
N ALA A 65 4.20 8.74 -8.03
CA ALA A 65 3.92 7.43 -8.62
C ALA A 65 4.84 6.36 -8.03
N SER A 66 4.26 5.22 -7.69
CA SER A 66 5.01 3.99 -7.52
C SER A 66 5.19 3.36 -8.90
N ARG A 67 6.44 3.11 -9.28
CA ARG A 67 6.74 2.43 -10.55
C ARG A 67 6.28 0.97 -10.47
N PRO A 68 6.03 0.32 -11.61
CA PRO A 68 5.61 -1.08 -11.62
C PRO A 68 6.54 -1.96 -10.79
N HIS A 69 5.95 -2.73 -9.88
CA HIS A 69 6.65 -3.64 -8.98
C HIS A 69 5.77 -4.82 -8.63
N VAL A 70 6.36 -5.81 -8.02
CA VAL A 70 5.70 -7.07 -7.65
C VAL A 70 5.86 -7.30 -6.15
N HIS A 71 4.76 -7.68 -5.50
CA HIS A 71 4.78 -8.20 -4.12
C HIS A 71 4.66 -9.72 -4.19
N ALA A 72 5.71 -10.43 -3.82
CA ALA A 72 5.73 -11.89 -3.92
C ALA A 72 5.14 -12.59 -2.69
N ASP A 73 5.14 -11.92 -1.54
CA ASP A 73 4.94 -12.52 -0.21
C ASP A 73 3.69 -12.05 0.53
N HIS A 74 2.84 -11.27 -0.09
CA HIS A 74 1.60 -10.80 0.54
C HIS A 74 0.54 -10.43 -0.49
N ASP A 75 -0.69 -10.37 -0.01
CA ASP A 75 -1.84 -9.86 -0.72
C ASP A 75 -2.15 -8.45 -0.22
N SER A 76 -2.71 -7.59 -1.06
CA SER A 76 -3.12 -6.27 -0.63
C SER A 76 -4.37 -5.79 -1.35
N VAL A 77 -5.13 -4.95 -0.65
CA VAL A 77 -6.26 -4.23 -1.20
C VAL A 77 -6.10 -2.75 -0.88
N VAL A 78 -6.59 -1.91 -1.78
CA VAL A 78 -6.53 -0.45 -1.66
C VAL A 78 -7.93 0.12 -1.76
N TYR A 79 -8.24 1.05 -0.86
CA TYR A 79 -9.47 1.84 -0.87
C TYR A 79 -9.12 3.30 -1.07
N VAL A 80 -9.71 3.98 -2.05
CA VAL A 80 -9.47 5.40 -2.31
C VAL A 80 -10.41 6.22 -1.41
N VAL A 81 -9.83 7.02 -0.53
CA VAL A 81 -10.57 7.92 0.37
C VAL A 81 -10.89 9.22 -0.33
N SER A 82 -9.89 9.82 -0.97
CA SER A 82 -10.04 11.10 -1.68
C SER A 82 -9.04 11.17 -2.84
N GLY A 83 -9.32 12.08 -3.77
CA GLY A 83 -8.46 12.29 -4.93
C GLY A 83 -8.75 11.33 -6.07
N ARG A 84 -7.73 11.09 -6.90
CA ARG A 84 -7.85 10.24 -8.08
C ARG A 84 -6.52 9.56 -8.36
N LEU A 85 -6.56 8.24 -8.49
CA LEU A 85 -5.39 7.42 -8.76
C LEU A 85 -5.55 6.71 -10.10
N ARG A 86 -4.46 6.64 -10.87
CA ARG A 86 -4.37 5.70 -11.98
C ARG A 86 -3.65 4.46 -11.48
N VAL A 87 -4.29 3.32 -11.57
CA VAL A 87 -3.74 2.05 -11.10
C VAL A 87 -3.55 1.13 -12.30
N THR A 88 -2.35 0.62 -12.45
CA THR A 88 -2.02 -0.34 -13.50
C THR A 88 -1.78 -1.69 -12.85
N VAL A 89 -2.54 -2.70 -13.25
CA VAL A 89 -2.42 -4.07 -12.76
C VAL A 89 -2.33 -5.00 -13.97
N ALA A 90 -1.30 -5.81 -14.03
CA ALA A 90 -1.04 -6.73 -15.15
C ALA A 90 -1.08 -6.01 -16.51
N GLY A 91 -0.58 -4.78 -16.60
CA GLY A 91 -0.54 -3.97 -17.81
C GLY A 91 -1.82 -3.23 -18.16
N GLU A 92 -2.91 -3.43 -17.41
CA GLU A 92 -4.18 -2.72 -17.61
C GLU A 92 -4.32 -1.55 -16.63
N ALA A 93 -4.59 -0.36 -17.16
CA ALA A 93 -4.76 0.84 -16.35
C ALA A 93 -6.23 1.15 -16.12
N VAL A 94 -6.56 1.50 -14.88
CA VAL A 94 -7.87 2.03 -14.49
C VAL A 94 -7.69 3.30 -13.68
N GLU A 95 -8.64 4.23 -13.79
CA GLU A 95 -8.70 5.39 -12.90
C GLU A 95 -9.67 5.09 -11.77
N ALA A 96 -9.22 5.35 -10.54
CA ALA A 96 -9.99 5.10 -9.34
C ALA A 96 -10.22 6.42 -8.59
N GLY A 97 -11.44 6.68 -8.22
CA GLY A 97 -11.87 7.81 -7.42
C GLY A 97 -12.38 7.41 -6.04
N PRO A 98 -12.85 8.38 -5.23
CA PRO A 98 -13.30 8.10 -3.87
C PRO A 98 -14.36 7.00 -3.80
N GLY A 99 -14.16 6.03 -2.92
CA GLY A 99 -15.03 4.88 -2.75
C GLY A 99 -14.67 3.67 -3.60
N ASP A 100 -13.79 3.82 -4.59
CA ASP A 100 -13.31 2.69 -5.38
C ASP A 100 -12.32 1.86 -4.58
N SER A 101 -12.28 0.57 -4.87
CA SER A 101 -11.33 -0.36 -4.26
C SER A 101 -10.68 -1.24 -5.33
N LEU A 102 -9.45 -1.64 -5.05
CA LEU A 102 -8.62 -2.38 -5.99
C LEU A 102 -7.87 -3.46 -5.23
N ALA A 103 -7.55 -4.53 -5.93
CA ALA A 103 -6.71 -5.60 -5.40
C ALA A 103 -5.36 -5.62 -6.11
N SER A 104 -4.31 -5.90 -5.35
CA SER A 104 -2.97 -6.17 -5.88
C SER A 104 -2.57 -7.58 -5.46
N PRO A 105 -2.93 -8.60 -6.26
CA PRO A 105 -2.62 -9.98 -5.91
C PRO A 105 -1.12 -10.26 -5.86
N PRO A 106 -0.68 -11.23 -5.05
CA PRO A 106 0.73 -11.62 -5.01
C PRO A 106 1.23 -12.04 -6.38
N GLY A 107 2.47 -11.65 -6.71
CA GLY A 107 3.11 -12.03 -7.97
C GLY A 107 2.64 -11.29 -9.21
N VAL A 108 1.70 -10.37 -9.08
CA VAL A 108 1.17 -9.58 -10.20
C VAL A 108 1.78 -8.18 -10.19
N GLU A 109 2.37 -7.78 -11.32
CA GLU A 109 2.96 -6.46 -11.45
C GLU A 109 1.88 -5.37 -11.39
N HIS A 110 2.12 -4.33 -10.61
CA HIS A 110 1.22 -3.19 -10.49
C HIS A 110 2.00 -1.90 -10.16
N GLY A 111 1.34 -0.77 -10.41
CA GLY A 111 1.84 0.55 -10.06
C GLY A 111 0.69 1.52 -9.87
N ILE A 112 0.94 2.60 -9.14
CA ILE A 112 -0.06 3.64 -8.85
C ILE A 112 0.54 5.00 -9.16
N GLU A 113 -0.24 5.86 -9.83
CA GLU A 113 0.10 7.27 -10.05
C GLU A 113 -1.03 8.15 -9.52
N ALA A 114 -0.69 9.15 -8.72
CA ALA A 114 -1.66 10.12 -8.24
C ALA A 114 -1.92 11.18 -9.32
N LEU A 115 -3.14 11.22 -9.82
CA LEU A 115 -3.58 12.22 -10.81
C LEU A 115 -3.97 13.54 -10.15
N GLU A 116 -4.24 13.51 -8.84
CA GLU A 116 -4.53 14.62 -7.95
C GLU A 116 -3.91 14.29 -6.60
N ASP A 117 -3.88 15.27 -5.70
CA ASP A 117 -3.57 14.99 -4.30
C ASP A 117 -4.59 13.97 -3.78
N SER A 118 -4.12 12.87 -3.24
CA SER A 118 -4.96 11.72 -2.93
C SER A 118 -4.63 11.12 -1.58
N VAL A 119 -5.62 10.47 -0.99
CA VAL A 119 -5.48 9.65 0.21
C VAL A 119 -6.04 8.26 -0.09
N SER A 120 -5.26 7.24 0.18
CA SER A 120 -5.68 5.85 0.06
C SER A 120 -5.41 5.09 1.36
N ILE A 121 -6.16 4.02 1.57
CA ILE A 121 -5.93 3.07 2.65
C ILE A 121 -5.56 1.75 2.01
N GLU A 122 -4.49 1.13 2.51
CA GLU A 122 -4.05 -0.18 2.04
C GLU A 122 -4.04 -1.17 3.20
N VAL A 123 -4.57 -2.35 2.95
CA VAL A 123 -4.53 -3.48 3.88
C VAL A 123 -3.71 -4.60 3.24
N LYS A 124 -2.75 -5.11 4.00
CA LYS A 124 -1.86 -6.20 3.58
C LYS A 124 -1.99 -7.39 4.50
N THR A 125 -1.94 -8.57 3.94
CA THR A 125 -1.90 -9.83 4.68
C THR A 125 -0.89 -10.78 4.02
N PRO A 126 0.11 -11.25 4.75
CA PRO A 126 0.55 -10.88 6.10
C PRO A 126 1.05 -9.44 6.21
N PRO A 127 1.28 -8.93 7.43
CA PRO A 127 1.63 -7.52 7.68
C PRO A 127 3.10 -7.24 7.35
N VAL A 128 3.42 -7.08 6.08
CA VAL A 128 4.80 -6.86 5.62
C VAL A 128 5.14 -5.40 5.44
N LYS A 129 6.42 -5.09 5.67
CA LYS A 129 7.03 -3.82 5.33
C LYS A 129 7.57 -3.89 3.91
N THR A 130 7.09 -2.99 3.03
CA THR A 130 7.48 -2.96 1.62
C THR A 130 8.43 -1.81 1.25
N TRP A 131 8.80 -0.97 2.21
CA TRP A 131 9.66 0.19 2.05
C TRP A 131 10.96 0.09 2.83
#